data_597fbbc3667f1ee4e41291822a57af95
#
_entry.id   597fbbc3667f1ee4e41291822a57af95
#
_cell.length_a   1.000
_cell.length_b   1.000
_cell.length_c   1.000
_cell.angle_alpha   90.00
_cell.angle_beta   90.00
_cell.angle_gamma   90.00
#
_symmetry.space_group_name_H-M   'P 1'
#
loop_
_entity.id
_entity.type
_entity.pdbx_description
1 polymer ?
#
loop_
_entity_poly.entity_id
_entity_poly.type
_entity_poly.pdbx_seq_one_letter_code
_entity_poly.pdbx_strand_id
1 'polypeptide(L)'
;MYQVLTPSRSSTLALRHLNYHVRHWGPEQSDLPTLVLLHGWMDVSASYQFTVDALRQSRRIIAPDWRGFGFTTGTPVDHYVFADYLADLDLLLDHYAPGEAIDLVGHSMGGNVAMMYG
;
A
#
# COMPACT_ATOMS: atom_id res chain seq x y z
N MET A 1 -6.18 -16.70 19.66
CA MET A 1 -5.67 -15.38 19.23
C MET A 1 -4.71 -15.56 18.06
N TYR A 2 -4.90 -14.79 17.01
CA TYR A 2 -4.00 -14.87 15.85
C TYR A 2 -2.60 -14.38 16.22
N GLN A 3 -1.59 -15.12 15.81
CA GLN A 3 -0.20 -14.72 16.02
C GLN A 3 0.42 -14.30 14.70
N VAL A 4 0.96 -13.08 14.70
CA VAL A 4 1.66 -12.52 13.53
C VAL A 4 2.97 -13.29 13.30
N LEU A 5 3.15 -13.78 12.07
CA LEU A 5 4.40 -14.47 11.68
C LEU A 5 5.43 -13.48 11.16
N THR A 6 5.01 -12.53 10.34
CA THR A 6 5.89 -11.49 9.80
C THR A 6 5.45 -10.15 10.34
N PRO A 7 6.19 -9.54 11.27
CA PRO A 7 5.79 -8.25 11.84
C PRO A 7 5.89 -7.12 10.82
N SER A 8 5.00 -6.14 10.93
CA SER A 8 5.02 -4.96 10.08
C SER A 8 5.80 -3.82 10.71
N ARG A 9 6.24 -2.92 9.85
CA ARG A 9 6.81 -1.61 10.22
C ARG A 9 5.96 -0.54 9.56
N SER A 10 5.93 0.64 10.15
CA SER A 10 5.19 1.77 9.61
C SER A 10 6.12 2.89 9.18
N SER A 11 5.78 3.56 8.11
CA SER A 11 6.40 4.82 7.71
C SER A 11 5.33 5.82 7.31
N THR A 12 5.71 7.08 7.28
CA THR A 12 4.82 8.16 6.84
C THR A 12 5.51 8.93 5.73
N LEU A 13 4.79 9.18 4.65
CA LEU A 13 5.28 9.94 3.50
C LEU A 13 4.40 11.15 3.27
N ALA A 14 5.00 12.34 3.30
CA ALA A 14 4.30 13.56 2.89
C ALA A 14 4.13 13.53 1.38
N LEU A 15 2.87 13.60 0.93
CA LEU A 15 2.53 13.39 -0.45
C LEU A 15 1.30 14.25 -0.79
N ARG A 16 1.50 15.22 -1.68
CA ARG A 16 0.48 16.22 -2.07
C ARG A 16 -0.02 16.96 -0.87
N HIS A 17 -0.82 17.01 -0.16
CA HIS A 17 -1.22 17.68 1.08
C HIS A 17 -1.55 16.67 2.18
N LEU A 18 -1.13 15.43 1.98
CA LEU A 18 -1.47 14.33 2.86
C LEU A 18 -0.21 13.80 3.53
N ASN A 19 -0.40 13.14 4.66
CA ASN A 19 0.62 12.31 5.29
C ASN A 19 0.18 10.86 5.15
N TYR A 20 0.72 10.19 4.14
CA TYR A 20 0.38 8.81 3.84
C TYR A 20 1.05 7.87 4.83
N HIS A 21 0.25 7.02 5.45
CA HIS A 21 0.77 5.90 6.23
C HIS A 21 1.02 4.72 5.29
N VAL A 22 2.21 4.15 5.37
CA VAL A 22 2.57 2.98 4.58
C VAL A 22 3.08 1.89 5.52
N ARG A 23 2.52 0.71 5.39
CA ARG A 23 2.92 -0.46 6.16
C ARG A 23 3.90 -1.29 5.35
N HIS A 24 4.94 -1.77 6.01
CA HIS A 24 6.00 -2.52 5.37
C HIS A 24 6.19 -3.87 6.03
N TRP A 25 6.47 -4.88 5.24
CA TRP A 25 6.85 -6.22 5.71
C TRP A 25 8.06 -6.71 4.92
N GLY A 26 8.80 -7.62 5.56
CA GLY A 26 9.93 -8.27 4.93
C GLY A 26 11.16 -7.37 4.79
N PRO A 27 12.20 -7.86 4.10
CA PRO A 27 13.43 -7.10 3.93
C PRO A 27 13.22 -5.88 3.04
N GLU A 28 14.03 -4.84 3.24
CA GLU A 28 13.94 -3.63 2.42
C GLU A 28 14.43 -3.86 1.00
N GLN A 29 15.26 -4.88 0.80
CA GLN A 29 15.76 -5.27 -0.52
C GLN A 29 15.58 -6.76 -0.70
N SER A 30 15.23 -7.16 -1.91
CA SER A 30 14.97 -8.54 -2.25
C SER A 30 15.21 -8.75 -3.74
N ASP A 31 15.49 -10.00 -4.14
CA ASP A 31 15.65 -10.37 -5.54
C ASP A 31 14.31 -10.39 -6.28
N LEU A 32 13.21 -10.52 -5.54
CA LEU A 32 11.88 -10.46 -6.12
C LEU A 32 11.41 -9.02 -6.26
N PRO A 33 10.55 -8.72 -7.23
CA PRO A 33 9.93 -7.40 -7.31
C PRO A 33 9.21 -7.04 -6.01
N THR A 34 9.21 -5.76 -5.65
CA THR A 34 8.43 -5.30 -4.50
C THR A 34 6.95 -5.60 -4.73
N LEU A 35 6.32 -6.22 -3.74
CA LEU A 35 4.89 -6.51 -3.76
C LEU A 35 4.15 -5.33 -3.14
N VAL A 36 3.21 -4.76 -3.88
CA VAL A 36 2.41 -3.62 -3.43
C VAL A 36 0.97 -4.08 -3.27
N LEU A 37 0.44 -3.96 -2.06
CA LEU A 37 -0.90 -4.43 -1.69
C LEU A 37 -1.83 -3.23 -1.50
N LEU A 38 -2.92 -3.20 -2.25
CA LEU A 38 -3.86 -2.09 -2.29
C LEU A 38 -5.22 -2.53 -1.74
N HIS A 39 -5.60 -1.94 -0.59
CA HIS A 39 -6.86 -2.32 0.06
C HIS A 39 -8.08 -1.74 -0.63
N GLY A 40 -9.27 -2.26 -0.27
CA GLY A 40 -10.53 -1.83 -0.81
C GLY A 40 -11.12 -0.63 -0.06
N TRP A 41 -12.30 -0.24 -0.50
CA TRP A 41 -13.06 0.83 0.13
C TRP A 41 -13.40 0.47 1.58
N MET A 42 -13.24 1.43 2.49
CA MET A 42 -13.49 1.26 3.92
C MET A 42 -12.66 0.14 4.57
N ASP A 43 -11.43 -0.04 4.07
CA ASP A 43 -10.50 -1.01 4.61
C ASP A 43 -9.20 -0.30 5.00
N VAL A 44 -8.19 -1.04 5.40
CA VAL A 44 -6.88 -0.51 5.79
C VAL A 44 -5.77 -1.49 5.41
N SER A 45 -4.53 -0.99 5.35
CA SER A 45 -3.38 -1.83 5.02
C SER A 45 -3.18 -2.98 6.02
N ALA A 46 -3.53 -2.78 7.28
CA ALA A 46 -3.38 -3.81 8.32
C ALA A 46 -4.13 -5.11 8.01
N SER A 47 -5.20 -5.04 7.21
CA SER A 47 -5.97 -6.23 6.83
C SER A 47 -5.15 -7.22 6.00
N TYR A 48 -4.06 -6.77 5.38
CA TYR A 48 -3.17 -7.63 4.60
C TYR A 48 -2.24 -8.49 5.44
N GLN A 49 -2.23 -8.33 6.78
CA GLN A 49 -1.36 -9.13 7.64
C GLN A 49 -1.53 -10.63 7.41
N PHE A 50 -2.78 -11.09 7.27
CA PHE A 50 -3.08 -12.50 7.04
C PHE A 50 -2.51 -12.98 5.70
N THR A 51 -2.65 -12.17 4.66
CA THR A 51 -2.12 -12.48 3.33
C THR A 51 -0.60 -12.57 3.36
N VAL A 52 0.06 -11.60 4.00
CA VAL A 52 1.53 -11.59 4.13
C VAL A 52 2.01 -12.84 4.85
N ASP A 53 1.39 -13.17 5.97
CA ASP A 53 1.76 -14.36 6.74
C ASP A 53 1.58 -15.66 5.93
N ALA A 54 0.57 -15.71 5.06
CA ALA A 54 0.29 -16.87 4.23
C ALA A 54 1.26 -17.02 3.06
N LEU A 55 1.82 -15.92 2.55
CA LEU A 55 2.71 -15.95 1.38
C LEU A 55 4.02 -16.67 1.66
N ARG A 56 4.57 -16.53 2.86
CA ARG A 56 5.82 -17.18 3.27
C ARG A 56 6.98 -16.91 2.30
N GLN A 57 7.04 -15.70 1.77
CA GLN A 57 8.10 -15.27 0.87
C GLN A 57 8.95 -14.19 1.55
N SER A 58 10.28 -14.32 1.39
CA SER A 58 11.21 -13.28 1.84
C SER A 58 11.32 -12.23 0.75
N ARG A 59 10.41 -11.27 0.74
CA ARG A 59 10.40 -10.18 -0.23
C ARG A 59 9.92 -8.90 0.43
N ARG A 60 10.27 -7.78 -0.19
CA ARG A 60 9.79 -6.48 0.25
C ARG A 60 8.30 -6.36 -0.10
N ILE A 61 7.50 -6.01 0.90
CA ILE A 61 6.05 -5.83 0.74
C ILE A 61 5.69 -4.47 1.33
N ILE A 62 4.94 -3.68 0.59
CA ILE A 62 4.42 -2.40 1.08
C ILE A 62 2.91 -2.33 0.84
N ALA A 63 2.21 -1.64 1.73
CA ALA A 63 0.79 -1.42 1.62
C ALA A 63 0.43 -0.04 2.19
N PRO A 64 -0.01 0.90 1.35
CA PRO A 64 -0.47 2.19 1.86
C PRO A 64 -1.86 2.09 2.44
N ASP A 65 -2.16 2.95 3.41
CA ASP A 65 -3.52 3.29 3.75
C ASP A 65 -3.96 4.39 2.79
N TRP A 66 -4.99 4.12 1.98
CA TRP A 66 -5.47 5.10 1.02
C TRP A 66 -5.93 6.40 1.71
N ARG A 67 -5.87 7.52 0.97
CA ARG A 67 -6.42 8.78 1.46
C ARG A 67 -7.84 8.59 1.98
N GLY A 68 -8.10 9.13 3.16
CA GLY A 68 -9.40 9.00 3.81
C GLY A 68 -9.54 7.76 4.69
N PHE A 69 -8.52 6.88 4.75
CA PHE A 69 -8.60 5.62 5.48
C PHE A 69 -7.38 5.40 6.36
N GLY A 70 -7.54 4.53 7.36
CA GLY A 70 -6.47 4.11 8.24
C GLY A 70 -5.76 5.27 8.93
N PHE A 71 -4.44 5.21 8.96
CA PHE A 71 -3.61 6.22 9.60
C PHE A 71 -3.14 7.34 8.66
N THR A 72 -3.55 7.30 7.39
CA THR A 72 -3.27 8.39 6.48
C THR A 72 -4.07 9.61 6.89
N THR A 73 -3.39 10.75 7.05
CA THR A 73 -3.99 12.00 7.50
C THR A 73 -3.80 13.12 6.49
N GLY A 74 -4.59 14.17 6.60
CA GLY A 74 -4.49 15.34 5.74
C GLY A 74 -5.78 16.13 5.72
N THR A 75 -5.90 17.00 4.72
CA THR A 75 -7.10 17.82 4.55
C THR A 75 -8.31 16.92 4.30
N PRO A 76 -9.43 17.12 5.00
CA PRO A 76 -10.65 16.37 4.71
C PRO A 76 -11.06 16.55 3.25
N VAL A 77 -11.53 15.46 2.63
CA VAL A 77 -11.97 15.48 1.22
C VAL A 77 -13.45 15.13 1.17
N ASP A 78 -14.18 15.86 0.35
CA ASP A 78 -15.62 15.62 0.15
C ASP A 78 -15.87 14.56 -0.91
N HIS A 79 -14.88 14.32 -1.78
CA HIS A 79 -15.03 13.43 -2.92
C HIS A 79 -13.84 12.49 -3.02
N TYR A 80 -14.12 11.24 -3.41
CA TYR A 80 -13.12 10.21 -3.65
C TYR A 80 -13.19 9.80 -5.11
N VAL A 81 -12.23 10.24 -5.92
CA VAL A 81 -12.19 9.92 -7.35
C VAL A 81 -10.96 9.10 -7.67
N PHE A 82 -11.09 8.18 -8.62
CA PHE A 82 -10.00 7.28 -8.99
C PHE A 82 -8.74 8.01 -9.46
N ALA A 83 -8.90 9.16 -10.11
CA ALA A 83 -7.76 9.95 -10.56
C ALA A 83 -6.84 10.34 -9.39
N ASP A 84 -7.41 10.65 -8.22
CA ASP A 84 -6.60 10.97 -7.03
C ASP A 84 -5.86 9.75 -6.51
N TYR A 85 -6.50 8.58 -6.49
CA TYR A 85 -5.84 7.34 -6.05
C TYR A 85 -4.72 6.94 -7.00
N LEU A 86 -4.92 7.10 -8.32
CA LEU A 86 -3.88 6.82 -9.31
C LEU A 86 -2.69 7.77 -9.14
N ALA A 87 -2.95 9.05 -8.93
CA ALA A 87 -1.89 10.03 -8.71
C ALA A 87 -1.13 9.73 -7.40
N ASP A 88 -1.84 9.38 -6.33
CA ASP A 88 -1.23 9.01 -5.07
C ASP A 88 -0.34 7.77 -5.24
N LEU A 89 -0.85 6.74 -5.93
CA LEU A 89 -0.09 5.52 -6.17
C LEU A 89 1.18 5.81 -6.97
N ASP A 90 1.08 6.61 -8.01
CA ASP A 90 2.23 6.97 -8.84
C ASP A 90 3.33 7.62 -8.00
N LEU A 91 2.96 8.58 -7.15
CA LEU A 91 3.91 9.26 -6.27
C LEU A 91 4.50 8.33 -5.20
N LEU A 92 3.68 7.44 -4.65
CA LEU A 92 4.14 6.43 -3.69
C LEU A 92 5.19 5.52 -4.33
N LEU A 93 4.93 5.04 -5.54
CA LEU A 93 5.85 4.14 -6.24
C LEU A 93 7.12 4.86 -6.66
N ASP A 94 7.04 6.11 -7.05
CA ASP A 94 8.24 6.91 -7.34
C ASP A 94 9.14 7.05 -6.11
N HIS A 95 8.55 7.08 -4.93
CA HIS A 95 9.32 7.18 -3.69
C HIS A 95 9.90 5.83 -3.26
N TYR A 96 9.08 4.77 -3.25
CA TYR A 96 9.47 3.49 -2.66
C TYR A 96 10.13 2.53 -3.64
N ALA A 97 9.84 2.63 -4.93
CA ALA A 97 10.35 1.71 -5.96
C ALA A 97 10.60 2.45 -7.28
N PRO A 98 11.45 3.50 -7.27
CA PRO A 98 11.65 4.32 -8.48
C PRO A 98 12.28 3.52 -9.61
N GLY A 99 11.61 3.48 -10.76
CA GLY A 99 12.11 2.81 -11.96
C GLY A 99 12.19 1.29 -11.86
N GLU A 100 11.61 0.70 -10.81
CA GLU A 100 11.66 -0.74 -10.58
C GLU A 100 10.38 -1.42 -11.05
N ALA A 101 10.51 -2.68 -11.45
CA ALA A 101 9.35 -3.54 -11.66
C ALA A 101 8.73 -3.88 -10.30
N ILE A 102 7.40 -3.87 -10.24
CA ILE A 102 6.67 -4.20 -9.03
C ILE A 102 5.53 -5.18 -9.35
N ASP A 103 5.07 -5.88 -8.33
CA ASP A 103 3.86 -6.68 -8.41
C ASP A 103 2.75 -5.92 -7.66
N LEU A 104 1.64 -5.68 -8.34
CA LEU A 104 0.47 -5.02 -7.75
C LEU A 104 -0.62 -6.05 -7.45
N VAL A 105 -1.11 -6.05 -6.22
CA VAL A 105 -2.27 -6.83 -5.82
C VAL A 105 -3.27 -5.87 -5.19
N GLY A 106 -4.49 -5.90 -5.67
CA GLY A 106 -5.55 -5.04 -5.16
C GLY A 106 -6.82 -5.82 -4.88
N HIS A 107 -7.55 -5.38 -3.84
CA HIS A 107 -8.83 -5.94 -3.44
C HIS A 107 -9.92 -4.89 -3.68
N SER A 108 -10.99 -5.25 -4.40
CA SER A 108 -12.14 -4.38 -4.67
C SER A 108 -11.71 -3.05 -5.31
N MET A 109 -11.89 -1.92 -4.64
CA MET A 109 -11.45 -0.62 -5.15
C MET A 109 -9.95 -0.62 -5.44
N GLY A 110 -9.13 -1.20 -4.55
CA GLY A 110 -7.69 -1.36 -4.78
C GLY A 110 -7.38 -2.14 -6.04
N GLY A 111 -8.19 -3.16 -6.34
CA GLY A 111 -8.07 -3.92 -7.59
C GLY A 111 -8.36 -3.07 -8.81
N ASN A 112 -9.38 -2.22 -8.77
CA ASN A 112 -9.68 -1.29 -9.86
C ASN A 112 -8.53 -0.31 -10.07
N VAL A 113 -7.98 0.25 -9.00
CA VAL A 113 -6.83 1.16 -9.10
C VAL A 113 -5.62 0.43 -9.70
N ALA A 114 -5.34 -0.79 -9.27
CA ALA A 114 -4.24 -1.59 -9.80
C ALA A 114 -4.40 -1.84 -11.30
N MET A 115 -5.61 -2.19 -11.74
CA MET A 115 -5.89 -2.42 -13.16
C MET A 115 -5.73 -1.14 -14.00
N MET A 116 -6.20 -0.02 -13.48
CA MET A 116 -6.11 1.25 -14.19
C MET A 116 -4.66 1.76 -14.25
N TYR A 117 -3.87 1.48 -13.23
CA TYR A 117 -2.46 1.88 -13.19
C TYR A 117 -1.60 1.05 -14.13
N GLY A 118 -1.85 -0.24 -14.14
CA GLY A 118 -1.13 -1.17 -15.02
C GLY A 118 -1.54 -1.02 -16.46
#